data_82778a1259211a2de9e9689446ae5a89
#
_entry.id   82778a1259211a2de9e9689446ae5a89
#
_cell.length_a   1.000
_cell.length_b   1.000
_cell.length_c   1.000
_cell.angle_alpha   90.00
_cell.angle_beta   90.00
_cell.angle_gamma   90.00
#
_symmetry.space_group_name_H-M   'P 1'
#
loop_
_entity.id
_entity.type
_entity.pdbx_description
1 polymer ?
#
loop_
_entity_poly.entity_id
_entity_poly.type
_entity_poly.pdbx_seq_one_letter_code
_entity_poly.pdbx_strand_id
1 'polypeptide(L)'
;DAIILAHNYQLPEVQDVADFIGDSLALSRKAEKTNAKNIIFCGVHFMAETASIICPDKDVFIPDVNAGCSLASSINCSELMNWKKEHPDAIVVSYVNTSAEVKALSDYCCTSSNAVKVVNSISPDNEILFLPDMFLGSYVSEITKRKNMFIWPGECHVHAGIRAEDINKMMKRYRNAEFLVHPECSCTSSTMYHMSK
;
A
#
# COMPACT_ATOMS: atom_id res chain seq x y z
N ASP A 1 18.52 10.49 21.48
CA ASP A 1 18.57 9.15 20.91
C ASP A 1 17.44 9.01 19.90
N ALA A 2 17.77 9.08 18.61
CA ALA A 2 16.83 9.01 17.49
C ALA A 2 17.36 8.10 16.39
N ILE A 3 16.47 7.53 15.58
CA ILE A 3 16.79 6.78 14.37
C ILE A 3 16.09 7.43 13.17
N ILE A 4 16.79 7.54 12.04
CA ILE A 4 16.28 8.05 10.77
C ILE A 4 15.96 6.85 9.86
N LEU A 5 14.69 6.68 9.53
CA LEU A 5 14.21 5.66 8.63
C LEU A 5 13.79 6.31 7.30
N ALA A 6 14.37 5.90 6.19
CA ALA A 6 14.05 6.46 4.87
C ALA A 6 13.46 5.40 3.94
N HIS A 7 12.34 5.76 3.29
CA HIS A 7 11.76 4.91 2.26
C HIS A 7 12.61 4.90 1.00
N ASN A 8 12.66 3.78 0.30
CA ASN A 8 13.42 3.58 -0.95
C ASN A 8 13.16 4.63 -2.05
N TYR A 9 12.01 5.32 -1.99
CA TYR A 9 11.63 6.35 -2.97
C TYR A 9 12.12 7.75 -2.62
N GLN A 10 12.79 7.92 -1.48
CA GLN A 10 13.37 9.20 -1.11
C GLN A 10 14.56 9.57 -2.00
N LEU A 11 14.84 10.87 -2.08
CA LEU A 11 16.00 11.37 -2.78
C LEU A 11 17.29 10.77 -2.20
N PRO A 12 18.35 10.56 -3.02
CA PRO A 12 19.61 10.02 -2.54
C PRO A 12 20.18 10.74 -1.32
N GLU A 13 20.08 12.05 -1.28
CA GLU A 13 20.58 12.89 -0.18
C GLU A 13 19.85 12.60 1.15
N VAL A 14 18.59 12.20 1.10
CA VAL A 14 17.81 11.77 2.28
C VAL A 14 18.21 10.35 2.68
N GLN A 15 18.46 9.49 1.69
CA GLN A 15 18.90 8.12 1.95
C GLN A 15 20.31 8.11 2.56
N ASP A 16 21.19 8.99 2.14
CA ASP A 16 22.59 9.07 2.62
C ASP A 16 22.69 9.43 4.11
N VAL A 17 21.69 10.11 4.67
CA VAL A 17 21.66 10.46 6.10
C VAL A 17 20.82 9.51 6.93
N ALA A 18 20.17 8.53 6.32
CA ALA A 18 19.31 7.57 7.02
C ALA A 18 20.12 6.45 7.69
N ASP A 19 19.71 6.07 8.89
CA ASP A 19 20.26 4.90 9.59
C ASP A 19 19.79 3.58 8.97
N PHE A 20 18.63 3.60 8.31
CA PHE A 20 18.08 2.45 7.62
C PHE A 20 17.19 2.86 6.45
N ILE A 21 17.38 2.18 5.32
CA ILE A 21 16.61 2.37 4.08
C ILE A 21 15.82 1.09 3.81
N GLY A 22 14.57 1.21 3.40
CA GLY A 22 13.74 0.05 3.11
C GLY A 22 12.39 0.37 2.51
N ASP A 23 11.60 -0.68 2.27
CA ASP A 23 10.18 -0.57 1.94
C ASP A 23 9.34 -0.30 3.20
N SER A 24 8.04 -0.04 3.01
CA SER A 24 7.12 0.30 4.11
C SER A 24 7.09 -0.75 5.21
N LEU A 25 7.15 -2.05 4.87
CA LEU A 25 7.10 -3.12 5.85
C LEU A 25 8.43 -3.28 6.59
N ALA A 26 9.56 -3.20 5.87
CA ALA A 26 10.89 -3.26 6.46
C ALA A 26 11.11 -2.10 7.43
N LEU A 27 10.69 -0.88 7.07
CA LEU A 27 10.77 0.30 7.92
C LEU A 27 9.91 0.16 9.19
N SER A 28 8.68 -0.33 9.06
CA SER A 28 7.79 -0.55 10.20
C SER A 28 8.37 -1.58 11.18
N ARG A 29 8.93 -2.67 10.67
CA ARG A 29 9.63 -3.69 11.48
C ARG A 29 10.91 -3.15 12.13
N LYS A 30 11.61 -2.25 11.45
CA LYS A 30 12.80 -1.61 12.01
C LYS A 30 12.42 -0.63 13.12
N ALA A 31 11.34 0.13 12.93
CA ALA A 31 10.76 1.01 13.95
C ALA A 31 10.40 0.23 15.22
N GLU A 32 9.74 -0.93 15.08
CA GLU A 32 9.37 -1.80 16.19
C GLU A 32 10.60 -2.29 16.99
N LYS A 33 11.63 -2.74 16.27
CA LYS A 33 12.81 -3.43 16.86
C LYS A 33 13.88 -2.49 17.42
N THR A 34 13.86 -1.21 17.05
CA THR A 34 14.89 -0.26 17.56
C THR A 34 14.64 0.10 19.01
N ASN A 35 15.71 0.34 19.75
CA ASN A 35 15.65 0.86 21.12
C ASN A 35 15.52 2.40 21.16
N ALA A 36 15.64 3.08 20.02
CA ALA A 36 15.48 4.54 19.95
C ALA A 36 14.03 4.92 20.30
N LYS A 37 13.88 5.95 21.12
CA LYS A 37 12.56 6.50 21.48
C LYS A 37 11.99 7.41 20.39
N ASN A 38 12.88 8.09 19.67
CA ASN A 38 12.49 9.02 18.62
C ASN A 38 12.77 8.38 17.25
N ILE A 39 11.76 8.40 16.37
CA ILE A 39 11.85 7.89 15.00
C ILE A 39 11.59 9.07 14.05
N ILE A 40 12.55 9.40 13.22
CA ILE A 40 12.38 10.34 12.11
C ILE A 40 12.05 9.52 10.89
N PHE A 41 10.80 9.60 10.42
CA PHE A 41 10.31 8.78 9.32
C PHE A 41 10.30 9.59 8.02
N CYS A 42 11.30 9.40 7.17
CA CYS A 42 11.40 10.01 5.85
C CYS A 42 10.63 9.18 4.82
N GLY A 43 9.36 9.48 4.68
CA GLY A 43 8.41 8.79 3.81
C GLY A 43 7.12 9.58 3.67
N VAL A 44 6.06 8.96 3.18
CA VAL A 44 4.74 9.59 3.11
C VAL A 44 3.98 9.44 4.43
N HIS A 45 3.01 10.32 4.67
CA HIS A 45 2.32 10.51 5.93
C HIS A 45 1.75 9.20 6.51
N PHE A 46 1.04 8.39 5.72
CA PHE A 46 0.45 7.13 6.22
C PHE A 46 1.49 6.12 6.73
N MET A 47 2.76 6.20 6.26
CA MET A 47 3.84 5.33 6.76
C MET A 47 4.27 5.74 8.16
N ALA A 48 4.39 7.05 8.42
CA ALA A 48 4.66 7.56 9.76
C ALA A 48 3.50 7.23 10.72
N GLU A 49 2.24 7.38 10.30
CA GLU A 49 1.07 6.95 11.07
C GLU A 49 1.14 5.45 11.39
N THR A 50 1.49 4.61 10.41
CA THR A 50 1.62 3.16 10.62
C THR A 50 2.72 2.86 11.64
N ALA A 51 3.86 3.53 11.56
CA ALA A 51 4.93 3.39 12.54
C ALA A 51 4.48 3.81 13.95
N SER A 52 3.72 4.90 14.06
CA SER A 52 3.16 5.36 15.34
C SER A 52 2.16 4.37 15.94
N ILE A 53 1.30 3.74 15.11
CA ILE A 53 0.36 2.72 15.55
C ILE A 53 1.09 1.47 16.09
N ILE A 54 2.14 1.03 15.39
CA ILE A 54 2.90 -0.17 15.77
C ILE A 54 3.79 0.09 16.99
N CYS A 55 4.25 1.33 17.17
CA CYS A 55 5.20 1.73 18.22
C CYS A 55 4.58 2.81 19.13
N PRO A 56 3.52 2.51 19.90
CA PRO A 56 2.79 3.50 20.70
C PRO A 56 3.64 4.16 21.80
N ASP A 57 4.74 3.52 22.19
CA ASP A 57 5.67 4.01 23.23
C ASP A 57 6.81 4.87 22.66
N LYS A 58 6.76 5.18 21.35
CA LYS A 58 7.79 5.95 20.65
C LYS A 58 7.20 7.20 20.01
N ASP A 59 8.02 8.26 19.96
CA ASP A 59 7.68 9.48 19.24
C ASP A 59 8.09 9.35 17.77
N VAL A 60 7.11 9.44 16.86
CA VAL A 60 7.33 9.36 15.42
C VAL A 60 7.17 10.74 14.79
N PHE A 61 8.23 11.22 14.17
CA PHE A 61 8.29 12.51 13.50
C PHE A 61 8.36 12.32 12.00
N ILE A 62 7.69 13.18 11.26
CA ILE A 62 7.76 13.28 9.81
C ILE A 62 8.31 14.66 9.42
N PRO A 63 9.31 14.73 8.53
CA PRO A 63 9.90 16.02 8.14
C PRO A 63 8.93 16.98 7.45
N ASP A 64 7.96 16.43 6.66
CA ASP A 64 6.91 17.20 6.04
C ASP A 64 5.56 16.48 6.21
N VAL A 65 4.65 17.10 6.95
CA VAL A 65 3.29 16.58 7.19
C VAL A 65 2.44 16.53 5.91
N ASN A 66 2.81 17.29 4.87
CA ASN A 66 2.14 17.28 3.58
C ASN A 66 2.68 16.22 2.61
N ALA A 67 3.65 15.41 3.03
CA ALA A 67 4.16 14.30 2.24
C ALA A 67 3.06 13.25 2.01
N GLY A 68 2.21 13.49 1.02
CA GLY A 68 1.00 12.72 0.74
C GLY A 68 1.22 11.52 -0.16
N CYS A 69 0.18 10.69 -0.25
CA CYS A 69 0.09 9.58 -1.19
C CYS A 69 -1.31 9.60 -1.84
N SER A 70 -1.38 9.72 -3.15
CA SER A 70 -2.66 9.80 -3.88
C SER A 70 -3.52 8.57 -3.68
N LEU A 71 -2.91 7.40 -3.55
CA LEU A 71 -3.64 6.16 -3.25
C LEU A 71 -4.23 6.21 -1.84
N ALA A 72 -3.46 6.64 -0.83
CA ALA A 72 -3.98 6.77 0.53
C ALA A 72 -5.09 7.81 0.64
N SER A 73 -5.07 8.84 -0.21
CA SER A 73 -6.10 9.89 -0.28
C SER A 73 -7.31 9.54 -1.14
N SER A 74 -7.33 8.35 -1.76
CA SER A 74 -8.45 7.93 -2.63
C SER A 74 -9.69 7.47 -1.86
N ILE A 75 -9.58 7.36 -0.54
CA ILE A 75 -10.69 7.09 0.38
C ILE A 75 -10.47 7.85 1.69
N ASN A 76 -11.55 8.36 2.26
CA ASN A 76 -11.55 8.98 3.59
C ASN A 76 -12.51 8.27 4.56
N CYS A 77 -12.41 8.64 5.84
CA CYS A 77 -13.22 8.07 6.92
C CYS A 77 -14.73 8.19 6.65
N SER A 78 -15.18 9.35 6.17
CA SER A 78 -16.60 9.61 5.91
C SER A 78 -17.16 8.74 4.79
N GLU A 79 -16.41 8.55 3.72
CA GLU A 79 -16.77 7.67 2.60
C GLU A 79 -16.88 6.22 3.06
N LEU A 80 -15.89 5.73 3.83
CA LEU A 80 -15.92 4.39 4.37
C LEU A 80 -17.10 4.17 5.34
N MET A 81 -17.36 5.13 6.23
CA MET A 81 -18.52 5.06 7.13
C MET A 81 -19.85 5.03 6.38
N ASN A 82 -19.99 5.79 5.31
CA ASN A 82 -21.21 5.76 4.51
C ASN A 82 -21.39 4.42 3.80
N TRP A 83 -20.32 3.88 3.23
CA TRP A 83 -20.36 2.55 2.62
C TRP A 83 -20.73 1.46 3.65
N LYS A 84 -20.15 1.49 4.85
CA LYS A 84 -20.47 0.53 5.95
C LYS A 84 -21.93 0.61 6.42
N LYS A 85 -22.61 1.74 6.29
CA LYS A 85 -24.06 1.84 6.61
C LYS A 85 -24.92 1.01 5.67
N GLU A 86 -24.52 0.91 4.40
CA GLU A 86 -25.22 0.12 3.39
C GLU A 86 -24.83 -1.36 3.44
N HIS A 87 -23.66 -1.66 4.03
CA HIS A 87 -23.09 -3.00 4.14
C HIS A 87 -22.64 -3.29 5.59
N PRO A 88 -23.57 -3.38 6.56
CA PRO A 88 -23.23 -3.41 7.99
C PRO A 88 -22.44 -4.65 8.42
N ASP A 89 -22.60 -5.77 7.70
CA ASP A 89 -21.96 -7.06 8.02
C ASP A 89 -20.70 -7.32 7.17
N ALA A 90 -20.32 -6.40 6.28
CA ALA A 90 -19.16 -6.57 5.42
C ALA A 90 -17.87 -6.40 6.19
N ILE A 91 -16.91 -7.25 5.88
CA ILE A 91 -15.53 -7.18 6.42
C ILE A 91 -14.70 -6.22 5.57
N VAL A 92 -14.10 -5.25 6.22
CA VAL A 92 -13.23 -4.25 5.56
C VAL A 92 -11.78 -4.70 5.64
N VAL A 93 -11.16 -4.92 4.48
CA VAL A 93 -9.74 -5.24 4.34
C VAL A 93 -9.02 -4.05 3.73
N SER A 94 -8.18 -3.39 4.51
CA SER A 94 -7.40 -2.23 4.07
C SER A 94 -6.00 -2.63 3.66
N TYR A 95 -5.60 -2.25 2.46
CA TYR A 95 -4.18 -2.17 2.12
C TYR A 95 -3.52 -1.07 2.95
N VAL A 96 -2.28 -1.28 3.36
CA VAL A 96 -1.55 -0.39 4.29
C VAL A 96 -1.46 1.07 3.82
N ASN A 97 -1.61 1.33 2.52
CA ASN A 97 -1.62 2.67 1.93
C ASN A 97 -2.97 3.38 2.17
N THR A 98 -3.30 3.60 3.41
CA THR A 98 -4.48 4.33 3.90
C THR A 98 -4.11 5.15 5.13
N SER A 99 -4.94 6.15 5.47
CA SER A 99 -4.77 6.92 6.71
C SER A 99 -5.05 6.09 7.96
N ALA A 100 -4.56 6.53 9.11
CA ALA A 100 -4.85 5.92 10.40
C ALA A 100 -6.37 5.88 10.69
N GLU A 101 -7.11 6.93 10.31
CA GLU A 101 -8.56 7.00 10.48
C GLU A 101 -9.30 5.90 9.70
N VAL A 102 -8.89 5.65 8.44
CA VAL A 102 -9.46 4.57 7.62
C VAL A 102 -9.08 3.21 8.20
N LYS A 103 -7.83 3.04 8.67
CA LYS A 103 -7.40 1.81 9.36
C LYS A 103 -8.22 1.52 10.62
N ALA A 104 -8.58 2.55 11.38
CA ALA A 104 -9.39 2.41 12.59
C ALA A 104 -10.83 1.89 12.32
N LEU A 105 -11.33 2.07 11.10
CA LEU A 105 -12.64 1.56 10.65
C LEU A 105 -12.55 0.22 9.93
N SER A 106 -11.34 -0.31 9.76
CA SER A 106 -11.08 -1.56 9.02
C SER A 106 -10.96 -2.73 9.99
N ASP A 107 -11.39 -3.91 9.53
CA ASP A 107 -11.31 -5.15 10.32
C ASP A 107 -9.94 -5.82 10.17
N TYR A 108 -9.33 -5.67 8.99
CA TYR A 108 -7.99 -6.19 8.68
C TYR A 108 -7.16 -5.16 7.93
N CYS A 109 -5.86 -5.13 8.24
CA CYS A 109 -4.87 -4.41 7.43
C CYS A 109 -3.93 -5.43 6.78
N CYS A 110 -3.56 -5.18 5.51
CA CYS A 110 -2.66 -6.05 4.76
C CYS A 110 -1.61 -5.24 3.99
N THR A 111 -0.58 -5.95 3.55
CA THR A 111 0.36 -5.50 2.52
C THR A 111 0.14 -6.32 1.26
N SER A 112 0.71 -5.92 0.13
CA SER A 112 0.65 -6.71 -1.12
C SER A 112 1.14 -8.14 -0.93
N SER A 113 2.16 -8.35 -0.10
CA SER A 113 2.75 -9.67 0.16
C SER A 113 1.86 -10.64 0.93
N ASN A 114 0.86 -10.16 1.66
CA ASN A 114 -0.01 -11.00 2.51
C ASN A 114 -1.51 -10.86 2.22
N ALA A 115 -1.93 -9.97 1.31
CA ALA A 115 -3.33 -9.67 1.01
C ALA A 115 -4.15 -10.94 0.67
N VAL A 116 -3.60 -11.83 -0.17
CA VAL A 116 -4.23 -13.11 -0.51
C VAL A 116 -4.45 -13.99 0.73
N LYS A 117 -3.48 -14.05 1.65
CA LYS A 117 -3.62 -14.82 2.90
C LYS A 117 -4.68 -14.24 3.80
N VAL A 118 -4.71 -12.91 3.95
CA VAL A 118 -5.71 -12.20 4.76
C VAL A 118 -7.11 -12.48 4.22
N VAL A 119 -7.34 -12.29 2.92
CA VAL A 119 -8.66 -12.55 2.31
C VAL A 119 -9.07 -14.02 2.42
N ASN A 120 -8.15 -14.96 2.27
CA ASN A 120 -8.42 -16.40 2.43
C ASN A 120 -8.69 -16.80 3.90
N SER A 121 -8.30 -16.02 4.89
CA SER A 121 -8.61 -16.28 6.30
C SER A 121 -10.03 -15.87 6.70
N ILE A 122 -10.70 -15.08 5.87
CA ILE A 122 -12.08 -14.62 6.09
C ILE A 122 -13.07 -15.67 5.55
N SER A 123 -14.12 -15.94 6.29
CA SER A 123 -15.16 -16.92 5.86
C SER A 123 -15.63 -16.62 4.43
N PRO A 124 -15.81 -17.64 3.57
CA PRO A 124 -16.28 -17.44 2.20
C PRO A 124 -17.69 -16.82 2.12
N ASP A 125 -18.48 -16.93 3.17
CA ASP A 125 -19.82 -16.36 3.22
C ASP A 125 -19.85 -14.85 3.53
N ASN A 126 -18.76 -14.31 4.08
CA ASN A 126 -18.68 -12.88 4.38
C ASN A 126 -18.48 -12.06 3.11
N GLU A 127 -19.20 -10.95 3.02
CA GLU A 127 -18.94 -9.88 2.08
C GLU A 127 -17.66 -9.16 2.48
N ILE A 128 -16.83 -8.79 1.51
CA ILE A 128 -15.56 -8.08 1.75
C ILE A 128 -15.56 -6.78 0.97
N LEU A 129 -15.17 -5.68 1.62
CA LEU A 129 -14.67 -4.49 0.95
C LEU A 129 -13.14 -4.50 0.99
N PHE A 130 -12.50 -4.55 -0.17
CA PHE A 130 -11.06 -4.35 -0.30
C PHE A 130 -10.76 -2.92 -0.74
N LEU A 131 -9.94 -2.22 0.01
CA LEU A 131 -9.60 -0.82 -0.24
C LEU A 131 -8.09 -0.57 -0.01
N PRO A 132 -7.51 0.55 -0.50
CA PRO A 132 -8.08 1.48 -1.46
C PRO A 132 -7.73 1.14 -2.91
N ASP A 133 -6.78 0.21 -3.17
CA ASP A 133 -6.18 -0.06 -4.48
C ASP A 133 -7.01 -1.04 -5.30
N MET A 134 -7.57 -0.57 -6.40
CA MET A 134 -8.40 -1.38 -7.29
C MET A 134 -7.61 -2.48 -8.02
N PHE A 135 -6.33 -2.28 -8.28
CA PHE A 135 -5.51 -3.26 -9.01
C PHE A 135 -5.09 -4.39 -8.09
N LEU A 136 -4.61 -4.07 -6.88
CA LEU A 136 -4.34 -5.08 -5.85
C LEU A 136 -5.63 -5.84 -5.50
N GLY A 137 -6.75 -5.13 -5.34
CA GLY A 137 -8.05 -5.74 -5.07
C GLY A 137 -8.48 -6.71 -6.17
N SER A 138 -8.34 -6.32 -7.44
CA SER A 138 -8.64 -7.17 -8.59
C SER A 138 -7.76 -8.42 -8.63
N TYR A 139 -6.45 -8.25 -8.41
CA TYR A 139 -5.50 -9.36 -8.31
C TYR A 139 -5.90 -10.34 -7.19
N VAL A 140 -6.17 -9.83 -5.99
CA VAL A 140 -6.55 -10.65 -4.84
C VAL A 140 -7.87 -11.39 -5.11
N SER A 141 -8.87 -10.72 -5.68
CA SER A 141 -10.14 -11.32 -6.07
C SER A 141 -9.96 -12.46 -7.07
N GLU A 142 -9.10 -12.25 -8.07
CA GLU A 142 -8.81 -13.28 -9.08
C GLU A 142 -8.11 -14.50 -8.47
N ILE A 143 -7.08 -14.30 -7.64
CA ILE A 143 -6.33 -15.42 -7.03
C ILE A 143 -7.20 -16.19 -6.03
N THR A 144 -7.99 -15.49 -5.21
CA THR A 144 -8.84 -16.10 -4.18
C THR A 144 -10.16 -16.65 -4.74
N LYS A 145 -10.52 -16.28 -5.98
CA LYS A 145 -11.80 -16.60 -6.62
C LYS A 145 -13.03 -16.13 -5.82
N ARG A 146 -12.84 -15.08 -5.01
CA ARG A 146 -13.92 -14.46 -4.23
C ARG A 146 -14.93 -13.77 -5.15
N LYS A 147 -16.22 -14.11 -4.98
CA LYS A 147 -17.33 -13.50 -5.75
C LYS A 147 -17.99 -12.34 -5.00
N ASN A 148 -17.97 -12.38 -3.67
CA ASN A 148 -18.59 -11.40 -2.76
C ASN A 148 -17.54 -10.40 -2.24
N MET A 149 -16.71 -9.89 -3.13
CA MET A 149 -15.67 -8.92 -2.83
C MET A 149 -15.89 -7.64 -3.63
N PHE A 150 -16.22 -6.57 -2.90
CA PHE A 150 -16.26 -5.21 -3.42
C PHE A 150 -14.83 -4.65 -3.42
N ILE A 151 -14.51 -3.91 -4.44
CA ILE A 151 -13.19 -3.31 -4.63
C ILE A 151 -13.38 -1.80 -4.73
N TRP A 152 -12.72 -1.06 -3.84
CA TRP A 152 -12.72 0.39 -3.90
C TRP A 152 -11.98 0.87 -5.16
N PRO A 153 -12.53 1.87 -5.89
CA PRO A 153 -11.96 2.29 -7.18
C PRO A 153 -10.79 3.29 -7.03
N GLY A 154 -9.94 3.11 -6.03
CA GLY A 154 -8.76 3.95 -5.83
C GLY A 154 -7.57 3.46 -6.63
N GLU A 155 -6.70 4.41 -7.03
CA GLU A 155 -5.48 4.11 -7.78
C GLU A 155 -4.33 5.04 -7.41
N CYS A 156 -3.10 4.57 -7.61
CA CYS A 156 -1.91 5.40 -7.54
C CYS A 156 -1.71 6.11 -8.89
N HIS A 157 -1.83 7.44 -8.94
CA HIS A 157 -1.70 8.21 -10.18
C HIS A 157 -0.33 8.04 -10.87
N VAL A 158 0.74 7.76 -10.10
CA VAL A 158 2.07 7.50 -10.66
C VAL A 158 2.08 6.20 -11.44
N HIS A 159 1.53 5.13 -10.86
CA HIS A 159 1.46 3.83 -11.52
C HIS A 159 0.43 3.82 -12.66
N ALA A 160 -0.70 4.47 -12.49
CA ALA A 160 -1.72 4.61 -13.54
C ALA A 160 -1.19 5.36 -14.78
N GLY A 161 -0.20 6.24 -14.59
CA GLY A 161 0.47 6.96 -15.67
C GLY A 161 1.45 6.11 -16.49
N ILE A 162 1.84 4.91 -16.02
CA ILE A 162 2.75 4.01 -16.77
C ILE A 162 1.94 3.24 -17.81
N ARG A 163 2.14 3.53 -19.09
CA ARG A 163 1.39 2.92 -20.18
C ARG A 163 2.08 1.69 -20.72
N ALA A 164 1.30 0.69 -21.16
CA ALA A 164 1.82 -0.54 -21.79
C ALA A 164 2.73 -0.24 -22.99
N GLU A 165 2.42 0.84 -23.76
CA GLU A 165 3.24 1.26 -24.89
C GLU A 165 4.65 1.69 -24.47
N ASP A 166 4.79 2.37 -23.33
CA ASP A 166 6.08 2.84 -22.83
C ASP A 166 6.91 1.66 -22.32
N ILE A 167 6.28 0.70 -21.66
CA ILE A 167 6.90 -0.57 -21.28
C ILE A 167 7.41 -1.32 -22.52
N ASN A 168 6.56 -1.47 -23.53
CA ASN A 168 6.94 -2.15 -24.77
C ASN A 168 8.10 -1.45 -25.50
N LYS A 169 8.16 -0.11 -25.50
CA LYS A 169 9.29 0.65 -26.03
C LYS A 169 10.59 0.34 -25.27
N MET A 170 10.52 0.31 -23.94
CA MET A 170 11.69 -0.02 -23.10
C MET A 170 12.17 -1.44 -23.33
N MET A 171 11.27 -2.43 -23.37
CA MET A 171 11.60 -3.83 -23.65
C MET A 171 12.26 -4.00 -25.04
N LYS A 172 11.75 -3.28 -26.06
CA LYS A 172 12.36 -3.29 -27.40
C LYS A 172 13.76 -2.64 -27.42
N ARG A 173 13.96 -1.58 -26.65
CA ARG A 173 15.23 -0.85 -26.54
C ARG A 173 16.29 -1.65 -25.80
N TYR A 174 15.88 -2.37 -24.73
CA TYR A 174 16.77 -3.10 -23.84
C TYR A 174 16.47 -4.61 -23.87
N ARG A 175 16.69 -5.24 -25.02
CA ARG A 175 16.30 -6.63 -25.31
C ARG A 175 16.88 -7.69 -24.36
N ASN A 176 18.02 -7.39 -23.73
CA ASN A 176 18.74 -8.31 -22.83
C ASN A 176 18.52 -7.93 -21.35
N ALA A 177 17.72 -6.91 -21.05
CA ALA A 177 17.40 -6.53 -19.69
C ALA A 177 16.29 -7.39 -19.13
N GLU A 178 16.43 -7.82 -17.88
CA GLU A 178 15.35 -8.43 -17.13
C GLU A 178 14.33 -7.35 -16.74
N PHE A 179 13.06 -7.60 -17.00
CA PHE A 179 11.98 -6.66 -16.70
C PHE A 179 11.31 -7.07 -15.39
N LEU A 180 11.60 -6.32 -14.33
CA LEU A 180 11.02 -6.52 -13.02
C LEU A 180 9.78 -5.64 -12.85
N VAL A 181 8.69 -6.24 -12.42
CA VAL A 181 7.41 -5.56 -12.23
C VAL A 181 6.71 -6.08 -10.98
N HIS A 182 6.05 -5.17 -10.26
CA HIS A 182 5.22 -5.54 -9.13
C HIS A 182 3.88 -6.09 -9.65
N PRO A 183 3.46 -7.32 -9.30
CA PRO A 183 2.31 -7.98 -9.92
C PRO A 183 0.97 -7.26 -9.66
N GLU A 184 0.86 -6.51 -8.58
CA GLU A 184 -0.33 -5.75 -8.20
C GLU A 184 -0.37 -4.32 -8.77
N CYS A 185 0.65 -3.92 -9.52
CA CYS A 185 0.70 -2.59 -10.12
C CYS A 185 -0.23 -2.49 -11.33
N SER A 186 -0.89 -1.36 -11.49
CA SER A 186 -1.74 -1.06 -12.67
C SER A 186 -1.02 -1.22 -14.01
N CYS A 187 0.28 -0.88 -14.03
CA CYS A 187 1.13 -1.08 -15.19
C CYS A 187 1.24 -2.55 -15.60
N THR A 188 1.07 -3.48 -14.66
CA THR A 188 1.09 -4.92 -14.90
C THR A 188 -0.24 -5.41 -15.43
N SER A 189 -1.35 -4.98 -14.84
CA SER A 189 -2.69 -5.45 -15.22
C SER A 189 -3.01 -5.11 -16.67
N SER A 190 -2.70 -3.89 -17.10
CA SER A 190 -2.86 -3.49 -18.51
C SER A 190 -1.85 -4.20 -19.44
N THR A 191 -0.61 -4.42 -18.99
CA THR A 191 0.43 -5.10 -19.77
C THR A 191 0.16 -6.59 -19.87
N MET A 192 -0.22 -7.27 -18.79
CA MET A 192 -0.59 -8.69 -18.80
C MET A 192 -1.82 -8.94 -19.68
N TYR A 193 -2.82 -8.04 -19.68
CA TYR A 193 -3.95 -8.12 -20.58
C TYR A 193 -3.54 -8.04 -22.06
N HIS A 194 -2.55 -7.21 -22.38
CA HIS A 194 -2.03 -7.08 -23.75
C HIS A 194 -1.06 -8.20 -24.15
N MET A 195 -0.35 -8.81 -23.19
CA MET A 195 0.57 -9.93 -23.46
C MET A 195 -0.13 -11.28 -23.49
N SER A 196 -1.34 -11.40 -22.94
CA SER A 196 -2.17 -12.63 -22.98
C SER A 196 -2.99 -12.77 -24.25
N LYS A 197 -2.92 -11.81 -25.16
CA LYS A 197 -3.49 -11.84 -26.53
C LYS A 197 -2.42 -11.99 -27.58
#